data_514c056a15e1cf3b37a310967b1936d9
#
_entry.id   514c056a15e1cf3b37a310967b1936d9
#
_cell.length_a   1.000
_cell.length_b   1.000
_cell.length_c   1.000
_cell.angle_alpha   90.00
_cell.angle_beta   90.00
_cell.angle_gamma   90.00
#
_symmetry.space_group_name_H-M   'P 1'
#
loop_
_entity.id
_entity.type
_entity.pdbx_description
1 polymer ?
#
loop_
_entity_poly.entity_id
_entity_poly.type
_entity_poly.pdbx_seq_one_letter_code
_entity_poly.pdbx_strand_id
1 'polypeptide(L)'
;MKKIYTILLLFSLVTIYSFTYQNSFDRVGVDIQPKIVNFYPNPASSFINFEYSKTLEKGYSLQIYNFIGRKVYEAQVSGNKTTVTLDGYFRGIYIFQLRDKSGKIIESGKFQVVN
;
A
#
# COMPACT_ATOMS: atom_id res chain seq x y z
N MET A 1 -41.22 -1.36 40.34
CA MET A 1 -41.39 -0.58 39.10
C MET A 1 -40.25 0.38 38.81
N LYS A 2 -39.55 0.94 39.80
CA LYS A 2 -38.40 1.85 39.58
C LYS A 2 -37.18 1.16 38.97
N LYS A 3 -36.99 -0.15 39.12
CA LYS A 3 -35.84 -0.91 38.56
C LYS A 3 -35.91 -1.14 37.04
N ILE A 4 -37.09 -1.15 36.44
CA ILE A 4 -37.27 -1.37 35.00
C ILE A 4 -36.86 -0.10 34.21
N TYR A 5 -37.14 1.07 34.74
CA TYR A 5 -36.79 2.35 34.10
C TYR A 5 -35.28 2.60 34.12
N THR A 6 -34.55 2.19 35.16
CA THR A 6 -33.08 2.31 35.22
C THR A 6 -32.40 1.38 34.23
N ILE A 7 -32.93 0.15 34.00
CA ILE A 7 -32.39 -0.80 33.03
C ILE A 7 -32.65 -0.28 31.61
N LEU A 8 -33.82 0.25 31.30
CA LEU A 8 -34.17 0.85 30.02
C LEU A 8 -33.29 2.07 29.69
N LEU A 9 -33.00 2.91 30.72
CA LEU A 9 -32.14 4.09 30.57
C LEU A 9 -30.68 3.69 30.26
N LEU A 10 -30.16 2.66 30.94
CA LEU A 10 -28.84 2.11 30.68
C LEU A 10 -28.74 1.48 29.28
N PHE A 11 -29.79 0.81 28.81
CA PHE A 11 -29.81 0.25 27.45
C PHE A 11 -29.81 1.32 26.37
N SER A 12 -30.52 2.42 26.57
CA SER A 12 -30.53 3.55 25.64
C SER A 12 -29.20 4.27 25.56
N LEU A 13 -28.46 4.37 26.66
CA LEU A 13 -27.13 4.95 26.71
C LEU A 13 -26.11 4.11 25.93
N VAL A 14 -26.17 2.79 26.03
CA VAL A 14 -25.28 1.88 25.29
C VAL A 14 -25.51 1.97 23.77
N THR A 15 -26.75 2.10 23.32
CA THR A 15 -27.05 2.24 21.88
C THR A 15 -26.57 3.57 21.31
N ILE A 16 -26.62 4.65 22.08
CA ILE A 16 -26.11 5.96 21.67
C ILE A 16 -24.58 5.93 21.54
N TYR A 17 -23.88 5.29 22.47
CA TYR A 17 -22.43 5.15 22.43
C TYR A 17 -21.97 4.29 21.23
N SER A 18 -22.70 3.23 20.92
CA SER A 18 -22.38 2.38 19.75
C SER A 18 -22.57 3.12 18.43
N PHE A 19 -23.58 3.98 18.34
CA PHE A 19 -23.85 4.75 17.12
C PHE A 19 -22.81 5.85 16.89
N THR A 20 -22.37 6.54 17.93
CA THR A 20 -21.31 7.58 17.82
C THR A 20 -19.95 6.98 17.49
N TYR A 21 -19.67 5.76 17.93
CA TYR A 21 -18.40 5.10 17.62
C TYR A 21 -18.30 4.70 16.16
N GLN A 22 -19.38 4.25 15.53
CA GLN A 22 -19.40 3.90 14.10
C GLN A 22 -19.25 5.13 13.18
N ASN A 23 -19.84 6.26 13.56
CA ASN A 23 -19.71 7.49 12.79
C ASN A 23 -18.32 8.13 12.84
N SER A 24 -17.51 7.79 13.85
CA SER A 24 -16.13 8.28 13.93
C SER A 24 -15.18 7.52 12.98
N PHE A 25 -15.53 6.30 12.59
CA PHE A 25 -14.71 5.49 11.70
C PHE A 25 -14.82 5.96 10.23
N ASP A 26 -15.98 6.46 9.82
CA ASP A 26 -16.22 6.97 8.47
C ASP A 26 -15.57 8.34 8.22
N ARG A 27 -15.05 8.98 9.25
CA ARG A 27 -14.39 10.30 9.17
C ARG A 27 -12.87 10.24 9.19
N VAL A 28 -12.27 9.07 9.25
CA VAL A 28 -10.85 8.91 8.94
C VAL A 28 -10.74 9.13 7.44
N GLY A 29 -10.51 10.38 7.03
CA GLY A 29 -10.25 10.73 5.66
C GLY A 29 -9.15 9.79 5.15
N VAL A 30 -9.45 9.04 4.09
CA VAL A 30 -8.42 8.38 3.31
C VAL A 30 -7.52 9.50 2.81
N ASP A 31 -6.35 9.68 3.40
CA ASP A 31 -5.31 10.53 2.84
C ASP A 31 -4.95 9.93 1.47
N ILE A 32 -5.60 10.46 0.43
CA ILE A 32 -5.25 10.13 -0.94
C ILE A 32 -3.91 10.82 -1.20
N GLN A 33 -2.82 10.15 -0.88
CA GLN A 33 -1.50 10.61 -1.24
C GLN A 33 -1.36 10.56 -2.77
N PRO A 34 -0.80 11.60 -3.40
CA PRO A 34 -0.56 11.56 -4.82
C PRO A 34 0.38 10.40 -5.15
N LYS A 35 0.02 9.65 -6.18
CA LYS A 35 0.79 8.50 -6.66
C LYS A 35 2.15 8.96 -7.18
N ILE A 36 3.22 8.41 -6.62
CA ILE A 36 4.60 8.74 -6.97
C ILE A 36 5.13 7.83 -8.07
N VAL A 37 4.77 6.53 -8.03
CA VAL A 37 5.32 5.52 -8.92
C VAL A 37 4.32 5.17 -10.01
N ASN A 38 4.75 5.32 -11.25
CA ASN A 38 4.09 4.79 -12.43
C ASN A 38 4.84 3.57 -12.92
N PHE A 39 4.17 2.47 -13.18
CA PHE A 39 4.84 1.24 -13.63
C PHE A 39 4.16 0.66 -14.87
N TYR A 40 4.98 0.22 -15.81
CA TYR A 40 4.52 -0.33 -17.08
C TYR A 40 5.62 -1.16 -17.77
N PRO A 41 5.24 -2.10 -18.66
CA PRO A 41 3.91 -2.60 -18.92
C PRO A 41 3.38 -3.45 -17.77
N ASN A 42 2.07 -3.58 -17.69
CA ASN A 42 1.42 -4.48 -16.73
C ASN A 42 0.17 -5.08 -17.40
N PRO A 43 0.15 -6.37 -17.76
CA PRO A 43 1.16 -7.40 -17.47
C PRO A 43 2.50 -7.16 -18.17
N ALA A 44 3.59 -7.58 -17.52
CA ALA A 44 4.96 -7.46 -18.02
C ALA A 44 5.51 -8.83 -18.46
N SER A 45 6.39 -8.85 -19.45
CA SER A 45 7.05 -10.09 -19.90
C SER A 45 8.56 -10.04 -19.76
N SER A 46 9.25 -9.17 -20.50
CA SER A 46 10.72 -9.11 -20.50
C SER A 46 11.29 -8.12 -19.52
N PHE A 47 10.58 -7.03 -19.27
CA PHE A 47 11.01 -5.97 -18.37
C PHE A 47 9.80 -5.22 -17.81
N ILE A 48 10.03 -4.45 -16.77
CA ILE A 48 9.07 -3.50 -16.23
C ILE A 48 9.81 -2.20 -15.86
N ASN A 49 9.17 -1.07 -16.15
CA ASN A 49 9.68 0.25 -15.81
C ASN A 49 8.92 0.80 -14.61
N PHE A 50 9.65 1.43 -13.71
CA PHE A 50 9.09 2.22 -12.62
C PHE A 50 9.53 3.66 -12.82
N GLU A 51 8.59 4.55 -13.13
CA GLU A 51 8.84 5.98 -13.27
C GLU A 51 8.36 6.72 -12.03
N TYR A 52 9.15 7.70 -11.60
CA TYR A 52 8.87 8.50 -10.41
C TYR A 52 8.38 9.87 -10.85
N SER A 53 7.20 10.27 -10.36
CA SER A 53 6.56 11.54 -10.73
C SER A 53 7.24 12.77 -10.16
N LYS A 54 8.20 12.57 -9.23
CA LYS A 54 9.01 13.62 -8.66
C LYS A 54 10.45 13.13 -8.46
N THR A 55 11.39 14.06 -8.39
CA THR A 55 12.77 13.73 -8.03
C THR A 55 12.83 13.22 -6.59
N LEU A 56 13.36 12.02 -6.40
CA LEU A 56 13.53 11.41 -5.09
C LEU A 56 14.93 11.75 -4.54
N GLU A 57 14.99 11.95 -3.23
CA GLU A 57 16.24 12.15 -2.51
C GLU A 57 17.10 10.88 -2.55
N LYS A 58 18.41 11.03 -2.29
CA LYS A 58 19.31 9.88 -2.14
C LYS A 58 18.87 8.98 -0.99
N GLY A 59 19.04 7.68 -1.17
CA GLY A 59 18.72 6.68 -0.15
C GLY A 59 17.37 6.02 -0.31
N TYR A 60 16.56 6.42 -1.29
CA TYR A 60 15.36 5.68 -1.62
C TYR A 60 15.73 4.38 -2.31
N SER A 61 14.98 3.32 -2.01
CA SER A 61 15.17 2.00 -2.62
C SER A 61 13.86 1.46 -3.20
N LEU A 62 13.99 0.74 -4.30
CA LEU A 62 12.90 -0.02 -4.90
C LEU A 62 13.12 -1.50 -4.59
N GLN A 63 12.11 -2.14 -4.01
CA GLN A 63 12.15 -3.55 -3.66
C GLN A 63 10.99 -4.27 -4.33
N ILE A 64 11.22 -5.50 -4.79
CA ILE A 64 10.19 -6.35 -5.39
C ILE A 64 10.13 -7.66 -4.63
N TYR A 65 8.92 -8.11 -4.34
CA TYR A 65 8.61 -9.35 -3.64
C TYR A 65 7.73 -10.22 -4.52
N ASN A 66 7.95 -11.54 -4.45
CA ASN A 66 7.02 -12.48 -5.05
C ASN A 66 5.77 -12.66 -4.17
N PHE A 67 4.81 -13.47 -4.64
CA PHE A 67 3.54 -13.64 -3.95
C PHE A 67 3.64 -14.34 -2.59
N ILE A 68 4.74 -15.06 -2.31
CA ILE A 68 4.98 -15.67 -0.99
C ILE A 68 5.72 -14.72 -0.04
N GLY A 69 6.01 -13.49 -0.47
CA GLY A 69 6.66 -12.49 0.35
C GLY A 69 8.18 -12.54 0.36
N ARG A 70 8.80 -13.29 -0.56
CA ARG A 70 10.26 -13.33 -0.71
C ARG A 70 10.72 -12.15 -1.58
N LYS A 71 11.72 -11.42 -1.08
CA LYS A 71 12.35 -10.33 -1.86
C LYS A 71 13.17 -10.93 -3.00
N VAL A 72 12.87 -10.51 -4.23
CA VAL A 72 13.53 -10.97 -5.47
C VAL A 72 14.37 -9.88 -6.13
N TYR A 73 14.19 -8.62 -5.73
CA TYR A 73 14.93 -7.48 -6.27
C TYR A 73 15.04 -6.37 -5.26
N GLU A 74 16.18 -5.69 -5.27
CA GLU A 74 16.40 -4.47 -4.50
C GLU A 74 17.45 -3.62 -5.21
N ALA A 75 17.16 -2.34 -5.39
CA ALA A 75 18.12 -1.38 -5.92
C ALA A 75 17.89 0.01 -5.34
N GLN A 76 18.95 0.78 -5.23
CA GLN A 76 18.89 2.20 -4.94
C GLN A 76 18.25 2.93 -6.11
N VAL A 77 17.33 3.85 -5.82
CA VAL A 77 16.72 4.68 -6.84
C VAL A 77 17.72 5.73 -7.32
N SER A 78 17.92 5.78 -8.63
CA SER A 78 18.78 6.75 -9.30
C SER A 78 18.03 7.35 -10.48
N GLY A 79 17.92 8.67 -10.52
CA GLY A 79 17.18 9.37 -11.57
C GLY A 79 15.66 9.23 -11.41
N ASN A 80 14.95 9.34 -12.54
CA ASN A 80 13.48 9.37 -12.57
C ASN A 80 12.85 8.06 -13.02
N LYS A 81 13.65 7.05 -13.36
CA LYS A 81 13.15 5.75 -13.85
C LYS A 81 14.08 4.62 -13.44
N THR A 82 13.49 3.50 -13.03
CA THR A 82 14.17 2.24 -12.80
C THR A 82 13.58 1.19 -13.76
N THR A 83 14.44 0.54 -14.54
CA THR A 83 14.04 -0.57 -15.40
C THR A 83 14.54 -1.87 -14.80
N VAL A 84 13.63 -2.81 -14.60
CA VAL A 84 13.94 -4.13 -14.05
C VAL A 84 13.77 -5.19 -15.12
N THR A 85 14.83 -5.95 -15.41
CA THR A 85 14.78 -7.10 -16.31
C THR A 85 14.14 -8.28 -15.58
N LEU A 86 13.18 -8.92 -16.22
CA LEU A 86 12.40 -10.00 -15.63
C LEU A 86 12.92 -11.40 -16.01
N ASP A 87 14.17 -11.50 -16.47
CA ASP A 87 14.82 -12.78 -16.75
C ASP A 87 14.88 -13.63 -15.47
N GLY A 88 14.40 -14.86 -15.58
CA GLY A 88 14.36 -15.77 -14.42
C GLY A 88 13.18 -15.55 -13.47
N TYR A 89 12.32 -14.59 -13.74
CA TYR A 89 11.10 -14.40 -12.96
C TYR A 89 10.03 -15.39 -13.39
N PHE A 90 9.41 -16.07 -12.45
CA PHE A 90 8.28 -16.94 -12.72
C PHE A 90 7.03 -16.11 -13.02
N ARG A 91 6.15 -16.68 -13.84
CA ARG A 91 4.82 -16.12 -14.07
C ARG A 91 4.07 -15.98 -12.75
N GLY A 92 3.43 -14.86 -12.54
CA GLY A 92 2.62 -14.63 -11.34
C GLY A 92 2.54 -13.16 -10.94
N ILE A 93 2.06 -12.94 -9.73
CA ILE A 93 1.88 -11.61 -9.14
C ILE A 93 3.11 -11.27 -8.29
N TYR A 94 3.57 -10.04 -8.44
CA TYR A 94 4.67 -9.45 -7.68
C TYR A 94 4.22 -8.16 -7.02
N ILE A 95 4.86 -7.82 -5.91
CA ILE A 95 4.59 -6.59 -5.16
C ILE A 95 5.86 -5.76 -5.17
N PHE A 96 5.77 -4.49 -5.58
CA PHE A 96 6.87 -3.55 -5.40
C PHE A 96 6.63 -2.65 -4.19
N GLN A 97 7.71 -2.19 -3.59
CA GLN A 97 7.70 -1.21 -2.51
C GLN A 97 8.79 -0.17 -2.79
N LEU A 98 8.38 1.10 -2.76
CA LEU A 98 9.32 2.22 -2.72
C LEU A 98 9.51 2.59 -1.24
N ARG A 99 10.76 2.56 -0.78
CA ARG A 99 11.13 2.88 0.61
C ARG A 99 12.05 4.08 0.63
N ASP A 100 11.89 4.93 1.65
CA ASP A 100 12.82 6.01 1.91
C ASP A 100 14.11 5.51 2.59
N LYS A 101 15.05 6.42 2.86
CA LYS A 101 16.32 6.06 3.49
C LYS A 101 16.18 5.51 4.92
N SER A 102 15.06 5.77 5.59
CA SER A 102 14.77 5.21 6.92
C SER A 102 14.16 3.81 6.85
N GLY A 103 13.85 3.32 5.63
CA GLY A 103 13.18 2.04 5.42
C GLY A 103 11.66 2.10 5.45
N LYS A 104 11.08 3.28 5.60
CA LYS A 104 9.63 3.45 5.59
C LYS A 104 9.07 3.23 4.18
N ILE A 105 8.00 2.46 4.08
CA ILE A 105 7.28 2.26 2.81
C ILE A 105 6.56 3.56 2.44
N ILE A 106 6.94 4.15 1.31
CA ILE A 106 6.33 5.37 0.78
C ILE A 106 5.18 5.03 -0.15
N GLU A 107 5.36 4.01 -0.98
CA GLU A 107 4.34 3.55 -1.91
C GLU A 107 4.54 2.08 -2.20
N SER A 108 3.45 1.37 -2.44
CA SER A 108 3.50 -0.03 -2.88
C SER A 108 2.43 -0.28 -3.95
N GLY A 109 2.62 -1.32 -4.72
CA GLY A 109 1.68 -1.74 -5.74
C GLY A 109 1.99 -3.16 -6.18
N LYS A 110 1.14 -3.70 -7.03
CA LYS A 110 1.32 -5.05 -7.57
C LYS A 110 1.26 -5.04 -9.08
N PHE A 111 2.03 -5.94 -9.69
CA PHE A 111 2.06 -6.14 -11.13
C PHE A 111 2.10 -7.64 -11.44
N GLN A 112 1.78 -7.97 -12.67
CA GLN A 112 1.75 -9.35 -13.15
C GLN A 112 2.86 -9.60 -14.16
N VAL A 113 3.54 -10.74 -14.04
CA VAL A 113 4.51 -11.25 -15.01
C VAL A 113 3.87 -12.40 -15.79
N VAL A 114 4.00 -12.35 -17.13
CA VAL A 114 3.36 -13.28 -18.08
C VAL A 114 4.34 -13.84 -19.11
N ASN A 115 5.55 -14.09 -18.73
CA ASN A 115 6.54 -14.69 -19.64
C ASN A 115 6.34 -16.19 -19.87
#